data_ac80df5f8da8258d4373b5f011dcd5eb
#
_entry.id   ac80df5f8da8258d4373b5f011dcd5eb
#
_cell.length_a   1.000
_cell.length_b   1.000
_cell.length_c   1.000
_cell.angle_alpha   90.00
_cell.angle_beta   90.00
_cell.angle_gamma   90.00
#
_symmetry.space_group_name_H-M   'P 1'
#
loop_
_entity.id
_entity.type
_entity.pdbx_description
1 polymer ?
#
loop_
_entity_poly.entity_id
_entity_poly.type
_entity_poly.pdbx_seq_one_letter_code
_entity_poly.pdbx_strand_id
1 'polypeptide(L)'
;MTSPRSRLRLLVRLGVLTAAVTAFFAVGASPALAQHVSCGQVITHNTHVKNDLLNCPGDGLVIGASNIKLNLGGHTIDGVNSSTADGINNTGGFDNVKVEHGTIQQFHIGIELNGADGNKLEHLTVTQNPFDGIRLTGSNNNTISHVDESASFDGIFLVNSDNNVVSHSRANSNGSSGIVLQFLNDFNTVDHNVAHDNGAWGITSDGSTHDTYMHNKLSKNGVAGLEPFNGASLNISKNQVFKNHVGIDLFNTDNSILKNNKLRSNTLDGIHTGAGSSGDLLIKNHSNKNGHDGIHVDNAGNTLTKNHADKNVNLGIFAVAGSVDGGGNKAHRNGNSLQCVGVVCK
;
A
#
# COMPACT_ATOMS: atom_id res chain seq x y z
N MET A 1 -14.67 -7.16 96.39
CA MET A 1 -15.76 -7.95 95.83
C MET A 1 -15.36 -8.35 94.42
N THR A 2 -15.34 -9.60 94.21
CA THR A 2 -14.63 -10.46 93.27
C THR A 2 -15.02 -10.28 91.79
N SER A 3 -14.01 -10.11 90.93
CA SER A 3 -14.09 -10.20 89.49
C SER A 3 -13.84 -11.68 89.03
N PRO A 4 -14.54 -12.19 88.05
CA PRO A 4 -14.12 -13.42 87.40
C PRO A 4 -13.47 -13.16 86.00
N ARG A 5 -12.36 -13.79 85.84
CA ARG A 5 -11.54 -13.87 84.59
C ARG A 5 -12.27 -14.68 83.52
N SER A 6 -12.50 -14.10 82.35
CA SER A 6 -12.91 -14.81 81.14
C SER A 6 -11.69 -15.20 80.33
N ARG A 7 -11.54 -16.49 80.04
CA ARG A 7 -10.48 -17.05 79.25
C ARG A 7 -10.85 -16.91 77.76
N LEU A 8 -10.03 -16.20 76.98
CA LEU A 8 -10.11 -16.11 75.55
C LEU A 8 -9.53 -17.36 74.90
N ARG A 9 -10.35 -18.17 74.27
CA ARG A 9 -9.91 -19.30 73.47
C ARG A 9 -9.52 -18.81 72.07
N LEU A 10 -8.25 -18.94 71.71
CA LEU A 10 -7.68 -18.69 70.38
C LEU A 10 -8.02 -19.87 69.46
N LEU A 11 -8.98 -19.64 68.54
CA LEU A 11 -9.28 -20.59 67.45
C LEU A 11 -8.32 -20.31 66.29
N VAL A 12 -7.32 -21.18 66.13
CA VAL A 12 -6.46 -21.23 64.96
C VAL A 12 -7.28 -21.83 63.82
N ARG A 13 -7.69 -21.02 62.85
CA ARG A 13 -8.23 -21.51 61.59
C ARG A 13 -7.08 -21.78 60.63
N LEU A 14 -6.85 -23.06 60.37
CA LEU A 14 -5.99 -23.52 59.27
C LEU A 14 -6.68 -23.16 57.95
N GLY A 15 -6.19 -22.12 57.26
CA GLY A 15 -6.60 -21.79 55.88
C GLY A 15 -5.81 -22.68 54.92
N VAL A 16 -6.49 -23.60 54.29
CA VAL A 16 -5.93 -24.36 53.15
C VAL A 16 -5.87 -23.42 51.96
N LEU A 17 -4.65 -23.01 51.61
CA LEU A 17 -4.39 -22.22 50.40
C LEU A 17 -4.34 -23.24 49.21
N THR A 18 -5.43 -23.38 48.49
CA THR A 18 -5.45 -24.05 47.18
C THR A 18 -4.82 -23.14 46.16
N ALA A 19 -3.57 -23.36 45.82
CA ALA A 19 -2.92 -22.74 44.68
C ALA A 19 -3.52 -23.36 43.41
N ALA A 20 -4.37 -22.56 42.72
CA ALA A 20 -4.82 -22.89 41.37
C ALA A 20 -3.63 -22.67 40.41
N VAL A 21 -2.97 -23.75 40.01
CA VAL A 21 -2.01 -23.72 38.91
C VAL A 21 -2.78 -23.60 37.63
N THR A 22 -2.93 -22.37 37.14
CA THR A 22 -3.36 -22.11 35.75
C THR A 22 -2.22 -22.51 34.81
N ALA A 23 -2.30 -23.71 34.26
CA ALA A 23 -1.43 -24.12 33.16
C ALA A 23 -1.77 -23.26 31.95
N PHE A 24 -0.94 -22.25 31.66
CA PHE A 24 -0.91 -21.60 30.36
C PHE A 24 -0.41 -22.65 29.34
N PHE A 25 -1.33 -23.25 28.61
CA PHE A 25 -0.96 -23.96 27.40
C PHE A 25 -0.54 -22.85 26.40
N ALA A 26 0.76 -22.68 26.24
CA ALA A 26 1.28 -22.02 25.05
C ALA A 26 0.82 -22.87 23.87
N VAL A 27 -0.15 -22.35 23.11
CA VAL A 27 -0.49 -22.90 21.79
C VAL A 27 0.72 -22.65 20.92
N GLY A 28 1.67 -23.58 20.98
CA GLY A 28 2.82 -23.57 20.08
C GLY A 28 2.29 -23.72 18.66
N ALA A 29 2.67 -22.82 17.77
CA ALA A 29 2.37 -22.95 16.35
C ALA A 29 2.83 -24.36 15.91
N SER A 30 1.91 -25.16 15.40
CA SER A 30 2.25 -26.48 14.87
C SER A 30 3.34 -26.32 13.80
N PRO A 31 4.40 -27.14 13.81
CA PRO A 31 5.43 -27.05 12.79
C PRO A 31 4.81 -27.25 11.41
N ALA A 32 5.28 -26.49 10.42
CA ALA A 32 4.85 -26.67 9.05
C ALA A 32 5.27 -28.04 8.55
N LEU A 33 4.35 -28.81 8.00
CA LEU A 33 4.64 -30.09 7.38
C LEU A 33 5.32 -29.87 6.04
N ALA A 34 6.46 -30.52 5.84
CA ALA A 34 7.15 -30.54 4.55
C ALA A 34 6.37 -31.48 3.60
N GLN A 35 5.78 -30.95 2.53
CA GLN A 35 4.82 -31.67 1.70
C GLN A 35 5.07 -31.45 0.20
N HIS A 36 5.00 -32.53 -0.57
CA HIS A 36 4.75 -32.42 -2.01
C HIS A 36 3.30 -32.05 -2.25
N VAL A 37 3.08 -31.04 -3.06
CA VAL A 37 1.74 -30.54 -3.39
C VAL A 37 1.44 -30.74 -4.88
N SER A 38 0.16 -30.66 -5.27
CA SER A 38 -0.30 -30.73 -6.66
C SER A 38 -1.16 -29.51 -6.99
N CYS A 39 -1.28 -29.19 -8.28
CA CYS A 39 -2.17 -28.11 -8.73
C CYS A 39 -3.59 -28.30 -8.22
N GLY A 40 -4.23 -27.22 -7.76
CA GLY A 40 -5.57 -27.21 -7.17
C GLY A 40 -5.67 -27.81 -5.76
N GLN A 41 -4.53 -28.16 -5.15
CA GLN A 41 -4.58 -28.73 -3.79
C GLN A 41 -5.06 -27.71 -2.77
N VAL A 42 -6.02 -28.14 -1.94
CA VAL A 42 -6.54 -27.35 -0.80
C VAL A 42 -5.60 -27.47 0.38
N ILE A 43 -5.13 -26.32 0.88
CA ILE A 43 -4.21 -26.22 2.01
C ILE A 43 -4.99 -25.88 3.28
N THR A 44 -5.05 -26.82 4.21
CA THR A 44 -5.83 -26.71 5.46
C THR A 44 -4.99 -26.67 6.73
N HIS A 45 -3.67 -26.73 6.63
CA HIS A 45 -2.72 -26.69 7.73
C HIS A 45 -1.41 -26.04 7.32
N ASN A 46 -0.54 -25.76 8.30
CA ASN A 46 0.78 -25.20 8.02
C ASN A 46 1.55 -26.11 7.06
N THR A 47 1.89 -25.58 5.89
CA THR A 47 2.53 -26.35 4.82
C THR A 47 3.82 -25.69 4.39
N HIS A 48 4.86 -26.48 4.22
CA HIS A 48 6.11 -26.11 3.55
C HIS A 48 6.23 -26.91 2.26
N VAL A 49 6.12 -26.24 1.14
CA VAL A 49 6.13 -26.84 -0.21
C VAL A 49 7.50 -27.39 -0.52
N LYS A 50 7.56 -28.56 -1.20
CA LYS A 50 8.78 -29.29 -1.54
C LYS A 50 8.97 -29.54 -3.03
N ASN A 51 8.12 -28.98 -3.88
CA ASN A 51 8.22 -29.16 -5.32
C ASN A 51 7.61 -27.97 -6.06
N ASP A 52 8.09 -27.73 -7.25
CA ASP A 52 7.44 -26.81 -8.18
C ASP A 52 6.11 -27.39 -8.65
N LEU A 53 5.13 -26.51 -8.90
CA LEU A 53 3.93 -26.80 -9.64
C LEU A 53 4.06 -26.17 -11.02
N LEU A 54 4.06 -26.99 -12.06
CA LEU A 54 4.29 -26.52 -13.43
C LEU A 54 3.07 -26.76 -14.30
N ASN A 55 2.70 -25.74 -15.09
CA ASN A 55 1.60 -25.80 -16.04
C ASN A 55 0.25 -26.19 -15.40
N CYS A 56 -0.09 -25.56 -14.27
CA CYS A 56 -1.38 -25.82 -13.63
C CYS A 56 -2.54 -25.40 -14.53
N PRO A 57 -3.45 -26.30 -14.91
CA PRO A 57 -4.56 -25.98 -15.81
C PRO A 57 -5.71 -25.22 -15.14
N GLY A 58 -5.77 -25.23 -13.81
CA GLY A 58 -6.66 -24.49 -12.93
C GLY A 58 -5.84 -23.77 -11.88
N ASP A 59 -6.41 -23.57 -10.70
CA ASP A 59 -5.72 -22.90 -9.60
C ASP A 59 -4.42 -23.61 -9.22
N GLY A 60 -3.43 -22.83 -8.79
CA GLY A 60 -2.18 -23.34 -8.27
C GLY A 60 -2.41 -24.04 -6.92
N LEU A 61 -2.62 -23.26 -5.86
CA LEU A 61 -2.96 -23.76 -4.53
C LEU A 61 -4.20 -23.00 -3.99
N VAL A 62 -5.08 -23.72 -3.32
CA VAL A 62 -6.32 -23.17 -2.75
C VAL A 62 -6.20 -23.12 -1.23
N ILE A 63 -6.43 -21.97 -0.63
CA ILE A 63 -6.48 -21.85 0.83
C ILE A 63 -7.80 -22.45 1.34
N GLY A 64 -7.72 -23.31 2.34
CA GLY A 64 -8.87 -24.05 2.89
C GLY A 64 -9.03 -23.93 4.40
N ALA A 65 -8.21 -23.12 5.07
CA ALA A 65 -8.36 -22.87 6.51
C ALA A 65 -7.73 -21.53 6.91
N SER A 66 -8.28 -20.90 7.92
CA SER A 66 -7.70 -19.71 8.57
C SER A 66 -6.56 -20.07 9.51
N ASN A 67 -5.71 -19.09 9.86
CA ASN A 67 -4.61 -19.20 10.82
C ASN A 67 -3.53 -20.21 10.39
N ILE A 68 -3.30 -20.36 9.11
CA ILE A 68 -2.27 -21.26 8.56
C ILE A 68 -1.13 -20.46 7.92
N LYS A 69 -0.01 -21.15 7.77
CA LYS A 69 1.18 -20.68 7.06
C LYS A 69 1.44 -21.57 5.84
N LEU A 70 1.48 -20.98 4.67
CA LEU A 70 1.93 -21.58 3.42
C LEU A 70 3.30 -21.00 3.06
N ASN A 71 4.35 -21.78 3.26
CA ASN A 71 5.69 -21.42 2.84
C ASN A 71 6.01 -22.16 1.53
N LEU A 72 6.21 -21.41 0.46
CA LEU A 72 6.47 -22.00 -0.86
C LEU A 72 7.90 -22.54 -1.01
N GLY A 73 8.77 -22.33 -0.01
CA GLY A 73 10.10 -22.94 0.05
C GLY A 73 11.07 -22.53 -1.07
N GLY A 74 10.80 -21.43 -1.76
CA GLY A 74 11.52 -20.98 -2.94
C GLY A 74 11.01 -21.60 -4.25
N HIS A 75 9.99 -22.45 -4.19
CA HIS A 75 9.40 -23.11 -5.34
C HIS A 75 8.53 -22.19 -6.19
N THR A 76 8.31 -22.61 -7.42
CA THR A 76 7.49 -21.93 -8.41
C THR A 76 6.12 -22.60 -8.51
N ILE A 77 5.08 -21.78 -8.49
CA ILE A 77 3.70 -22.14 -8.82
C ILE A 77 3.41 -21.50 -10.18
N ASP A 78 3.31 -22.32 -11.22
CA ASP A 78 3.24 -21.89 -12.62
C ASP A 78 1.93 -22.35 -13.26
N GLY A 79 1.20 -21.42 -13.85
CA GLY A 79 -0.05 -21.67 -14.57
C GLY A 79 0.15 -21.86 -16.06
N VAL A 80 -0.95 -21.71 -16.81
CA VAL A 80 -0.97 -21.79 -18.28
C VAL A 80 -1.63 -20.54 -18.92
N ASN A 81 -1.61 -19.41 -18.24
CA ASN A 81 -2.32 -18.18 -18.63
C ASN A 81 -3.83 -18.43 -18.88
N SER A 82 -4.46 -19.25 -18.05
CA SER A 82 -5.92 -19.42 -18.02
C SER A 82 -6.59 -18.07 -17.70
N SER A 83 -7.74 -17.82 -18.29
CA SER A 83 -8.50 -16.58 -18.03
C SER A 83 -9.28 -16.58 -16.70
N THR A 84 -9.18 -17.62 -15.89
CA THR A 84 -10.00 -17.79 -14.67
C THR A 84 -9.26 -18.41 -13.49
N ALA A 85 -8.02 -18.87 -13.66
CA ALA A 85 -7.29 -19.58 -12.61
C ALA A 85 -6.40 -18.61 -11.80
N ASP A 86 -6.32 -18.85 -10.50
CA ASP A 86 -5.48 -18.09 -9.59
C ASP A 86 -4.27 -18.92 -9.13
N GLY A 87 -3.13 -18.24 -8.95
CA GLY A 87 -1.93 -18.91 -8.45
C GLY A 87 -2.09 -19.37 -7.00
N ILE A 88 -2.45 -18.46 -6.14
CA ILE A 88 -2.91 -18.71 -4.77
C ILE A 88 -4.33 -18.18 -4.63
N ASN A 89 -5.28 -19.06 -4.47
CA ASN A 89 -6.71 -18.75 -4.37
C ASN A 89 -7.16 -18.74 -2.91
N ASN A 90 -7.52 -17.56 -2.39
CA ASN A 90 -8.20 -17.39 -1.09
C ASN A 90 -9.55 -16.68 -1.28
N THR A 91 -10.35 -17.12 -2.25
CA THR A 91 -11.73 -16.65 -2.45
C THR A 91 -12.71 -17.25 -1.44
N GLY A 92 -12.27 -18.22 -0.64
CA GLY A 92 -13.03 -18.77 0.48
C GLY A 92 -13.05 -17.88 1.73
N GLY A 93 -12.35 -16.74 1.72
CA GLY A 93 -12.38 -15.77 2.82
C GLY A 93 -11.68 -16.25 4.10
N PHE A 94 -10.58 -16.99 3.97
CA PHE A 94 -9.83 -17.47 5.14
C PHE A 94 -8.87 -16.43 5.67
N ASP A 95 -8.97 -16.15 6.97
CA ASP A 95 -8.25 -15.10 7.66
C ASP A 95 -6.92 -15.55 8.25
N ASN A 96 -6.03 -14.56 8.50
CA ASN A 96 -4.76 -14.76 9.18
C ASN A 96 -3.87 -15.82 8.51
N VAL A 97 -3.93 -15.91 7.20
CA VAL A 97 -3.08 -16.79 6.39
C VAL A 97 -1.78 -16.08 6.07
N LYS A 98 -0.66 -16.76 6.22
CA LYS A 98 0.63 -16.26 5.77
C LYS A 98 1.11 -17.04 4.55
N VAL A 99 1.36 -16.34 3.43
CA VAL A 99 1.99 -16.91 2.24
C VAL A 99 3.36 -16.28 2.06
N GLU A 100 4.40 -17.11 1.91
CA GLU A 100 5.75 -16.59 1.84
C GLU A 100 6.72 -17.43 0.99
N HIS A 101 7.82 -16.79 0.51
CA HIS A 101 9.00 -17.37 -0.09
C HIS A 101 8.76 -18.26 -1.32
N GLY A 102 8.37 -17.69 -2.44
CA GLY A 102 8.23 -18.43 -3.69
C GLY A 102 7.87 -17.54 -4.87
N THR A 103 7.69 -18.18 -6.03
CA THR A 103 7.30 -17.52 -7.27
C THR A 103 5.91 -17.98 -7.70
N ILE A 104 5.06 -17.04 -8.11
CA ILE A 104 3.73 -17.29 -8.66
C ILE A 104 3.66 -16.62 -10.03
N GLN A 105 3.36 -17.38 -11.06
CA GLN A 105 3.37 -16.85 -12.43
C GLN A 105 2.38 -17.53 -13.36
N GLN A 106 2.02 -16.80 -14.44
CA GLN A 106 1.21 -17.32 -15.57
C GLN A 106 -0.20 -17.78 -15.16
N PHE A 107 -0.80 -17.12 -14.16
CA PHE A 107 -2.22 -17.25 -13.80
C PHE A 107 -2.99 -16.01 -14.22
N HIS A 108 -4.32 -16.09 -14.25
CA HIS A 108 -5.18 -14.90 -14.46
C HIS A 108 -4.90 -13.85 -13.40
N ILE A 109 -4.98 -14.25 -12.13
CA ILE A 109 -4.53 -13.48 -10.97
C ILE A 109 -3.45 -14.29 -10.26
N GLY A 110 -2.33 -13.65 -9.93
CA GLY A 110 -1.27 -14.34 -9.21
C GLY A 110 -1.72 -14.79 -7.81
N ILE A 111 -2.24 -13.87 -7.01
CA ILE A 111 -2.78 -14.15 -5.66
C ILE A 111 -4.10 -13.41 -5.50
N GLU A 112 -5.18 -14.12 -5.18
CA GLU A 112 -6.48 -13.52 -4.88
C GLU A 112 -6.88 -13.72 -3.42
N LEU A 113 -7.22 -12.61 -2.74
CA LEU A 113 -7.86 -12.57 -1.43
C LEU A 113 -9.25 -11.95 -1.60
N ASN A 114 -10.32 -12.67 -1.22
CA ASN A 114 -11.69 -12.17 -1.31
C ASN A 114 -12.42 -12.38 0.02
N GLY A 115 -12.79 -11.30 0.70
CA GLY A 115 -13.36 -11.33 2.04
C GLY A 115 -12.43 -11.96 3.08
N ALA A 116 -11.10 -11.81 2.91
CA ALA A 116 -10.07 -12.50 3.69
C ALA A 116 -9.21 -11.48 4.44
N ASP A 117 -9.29 -11.45 5.75
CA ASP A 117 -8.70 -10.42 6.59
C ASP A 117 -7.43 -10.88 7.31
N GLY A 118 -6.55 -9.92 7.63
CA GLY A 118 -5.38 -10.16 8.46
C GLY A 118 -4.29 -11.03 7.84
N ASN A 119 -4.34 -11.26 6.53
CA ASN A 119 -3.37 -12.11 5.83
C ASN A 119 -2.03 -11.39 5.61
N LYS A 120 -0.98 -12.18 5.40
CA LYS A 120 0.37 -11.68 5.13
C LYS A 120 0.94 -12.34 3.89
N LEU A 121 1.28 -11.53 2.92
CA LEU A 121 1.96 -11.92 1.69
C LEU A 121 3.36 -11.35 1.73
N GLU A 122 4.37 -12.20 1.92
CA GLU A 122 5.73 -11.73 2.22
C GLU A 122 6.79 -12.49 1.40
N HIS A 123 7.82 -11.76 0.92
CA HIS A 123 8.97 -12.34 0.23
C HIS A 123 8.57 -13.23 -0.97
N LEU A 124 7.70 -12.70 -1.82
CA LEU A 124 7.17 -13.39 -2.99
C LEU A 124 7.65 -12.72 -4.28
N THR A 125 7.78 -13.51 -5.33
CA THR A 125 7.84 -13.02 -6.70
C THR A 125 6.52 -13.36 -7.37
N VAL A 126 5.83 -12.33 -7.90
CA VAL A 126 4.55 -12.50 -8.60
C VAL A 126 4.71 -11.89 -9.97
N THR A 127 4.60 -12.66 -11.04
CA THR A 127 4.95 -12.14 -12.36
C THR A 127 4.18 -12.80 -13.50
N GLN A 128 4.03 -12.07 -14.61
CA GLN A 128 3.41 -12.58 -15.84
C GLN A 128 1.97 -13.07 -15.61
N ASN A 129 1.20 -12.40 -14.76
CA ASN A 129 -0.21 -12.71 -14.55
C ASN A 129 -1.04 -11.70 -15.37
N PRO A 130 -1.72 -12.14 -16.46
CA PRO A 130 -2.25 -11.20 -17.47
C PRO A 130 -3.35 -10.27 -16.96
N PHE A 131 -3.93 -10.49 -15.79
CA PHE A 131 -4.87 -9.58 -15.17
C PHE A 131 -4.20 -8.87 -13.98
N ASP A 132 -4.30 -9.35 -12.76
CA ASP A 132 -3.63 -8.73 -11.61
C ASP A 132 -2.52 -9.60 -11.04
N GLY A 133 -1.45 -8.97 -10.61
CA GLY A 133 -0.43 -9.69 -9.86
C GLY A 133 -0.99 -10.17 -8.51
N ILE A 134 -1.47 -9.25 -7.69
CA ILE A 134 -2.13 -9.51 -6.40
C ILE A 134 -3.43 -8.71 -6.35
N ARG A 135 -4.53 -9.37 -6.01
CA ARG A 135 -5.85 -8.75 -5.86
C ARG A 135 -6.41 -8.95 -4.46
N LEU A 136 -6.88 -7.89 -3.85
CA LEU A 136 -7.65 -7.86 -2.62
C LEU A 136 -9.05 -7.32 -2.92
N THR A 137 -10.09 -8.09 -2.59
CA THR A 137 -11.49 -7.69 -2.75
C THR A 137 -12.21 -7.81 -1.42
N GLY A 138 -12.72 -6.70 -0.85
CA GLY A 138 -13.39 -6.71 0.45
C GLY A 138 -12.52 -7.30 1.56
N SER A 139 -11.19 -7.15 1.50
CA SER A 139 -10.21 -7.85 2.34
C SER A 139 -9.39 -6.84 3.13
N ASN A 140 -9.53 -6.85 4.45
CA ASN A 140 -9.04 -5.80 5.33
C ASN A 140 -7.87 -6.24 6.20
N ASN A 141 -7.11 -5.27 6.72
CA ASN A 141 -6.02 -5.51 7.67
C ASN A 141 -4.93 -6.47 7.16
N ASN A 142 -4.76 -6.57 5.84
CA ASN A 142 -3.75 -7.42 5.23
C ASN A 142 -2.40 -6.68 5.10
N THR A 143 -1.33 -7.43 5.06
CA THR A 143 0.03 -6.92 4.82
C THR A 143 0.63 -7.56 3.58
N ILE A 144 1.02 -6.75 2.62
CA ILE A 144 1.80 -7.13 1.44
C ILE A 144 3.17 -6.50 1.59
N SER A 145 4.21 -7.31 1.75
CA SER A 145 5.54 -6.75 1.98
C SER A 145 6.66 -7.56 1.34
N HIS A 146 7.71 -6.86 0.87
CA HIS A 146 8.86 -7.49 0.22
C HIS A 146 8.43 -8.38 -0.97
N VAL A 147 7.45 -7.93 -1.72
CA VAL A 147 6.99 -8.59 -2.94
C VAL A 147 7.65 -7.93 -4.14
N ASP A 148 8.14 -8.74 -5.07
CA ASP A 148 8.61 -8.30 -6.39
C ASP A 148 7.54 -8.69 -7.42
N GLU A 149 6.71 -7.73 -7.78
CA GLU A 149 5.59 -7.92 -8.70
C GLU A 149 5.91 -7.27 -10.04
N SER A 150 5.58 -7.95 -11.16
CA SER A 150 5.84 -7.41 -12.50
C SER A 150 5.06 -8.12 -13.62
N ALA A 151 4.93 -7.42 -14.75
CA ALA A 151 4.41 -7.96 -15.99
C ALA A 151 2.97 -8.50 -15.89
N SER A 152 2.15 -7.84 -15.07
CA SER A 152 0.70 -8.01 -15.00
C SER A 152 -0.02 -6.85 -15.71
N PHE A 153 -1.35 -6.84 -15.78
CA PHE A 153 -2.08 -5.65 -16.20
C PHE A 153 -2.02 -4.59 -15.10
N ASP A 154 -2.53 -4.89 -13.89
CA ASP A 154 -2.24 -4.14 -12.68
C ASP A 154 -1.41 -4.98 -11.70
N GLY A 155 -0.46 -4.33 -11.02
CA GLY A 155 0.46 -5.06 -10.16
C GLY A 155 -0.19 -5.52 -8.86
N ILE A 156 -0.52 -4.60 -7.98
CA ILE A 156 -1.20 -4.85 -6.70
C ILE A 156 -2.50 -4.06 -6.69
N PHE A 157 -3.64 -4.74 -6.64
CA PHE A 157 -4.96 -4.16 -6.78
C PHE A 157 -5.81 -4.38 -5.52
N LEU A 158 -6.25 -3.30 -4.89
CA LEU A 158 -7.14 -3.30 -3.73
C LEU A 158 -8.48 -2.70 -4.13
N VAL A 159 -9.59 -3.37 -3.82
CA VAL A 159 -10.95 -2.86 -4.04
C VAL A 159 -11.82 -3.11 -2.81
N ASN A 160 -12.50 -2.07 -2.31
CA ASN A 160 -13.31 -2.13 -1.08
C ASN A 160 -12.53 -2.77 0.09
N SER A 161 -11.27 -2.39 0.28
CA SER A 161 -10.35 -3.08 1.16
C SER A 161 -9.60 -2.08 2.05
N ASP A 162 -9.91 -2.07 3.34
CA ASP A 162 -9.47 -1.05 4.30
C ASP A 162 -8.30 -1.52 5.17
N ASN A 163 -7.58 -0.55 5.72
CA ASN A 163 -6.55 -0.80 6.74
C ASN A 163 -5.43 -1.76 6.27
N ASN A 164 -5.19 -1.86 4.97
CA ASN A 164 -4.12 -2.71 4.44
C ASN A 164 -2.78 -1.95 4.39
N VAL A 165 -1.70 -2.71 4.44
CA VAL A 165 -0.35 -2.18 4.32
C VAL A 165 0.34 -2.82 3.11
N VAL A 166 0.72 -1.99 2.14
CA VAL A 166 1.60 -2.38 1.02
C VAL A 166 2.94 -1.72 1.24
N SER A 167 3.98 -2.50 1.51
CA SER A 167 5.26 -1.91 1.89
C SER A 167 6.48 -2.66 1.37
N HIS A 168 7.60 -1.91 1.18
CA HIS A 168 8.89 -2.47 0.78
C HIS A 168 8.82 -3.38 -0.45
N SER A 169 7.85 -3.14 -1.31
CA SER A 169 7.54 -3.97 -2.47
C SER A 169 7.87 -3.24 -3.78
N ARG A 170 7.96 -3.99 -4.84
CA ARG A 170 8.08 -3.48 -6.19
C ARG A 170 6.85 -3.85 -6.99
N ALA A 171 6.39 -2.93 -7.83
CA ALA A 171 5.30 -3.15 -8.77
C ALA A 171 5.68 -2.48 -10.10
N ASN A 172 6.32 -3.24 -10.97
CA ASN A 172 7.03 -2.67 -12.12
C ASN A 172 6.62 -3.31 -13.44
N SER A 173 6.73 -2.53 -14.52
CA SER A 173 6.53 -3.04 -15.89
C SER A 173 5.16 -3.67 -16.10
N ASN A 174 4.14 -3.15 -15.43
CA ASN A 174 2.76 -3.58 -15.59
C ASN A 174 2.11 -2.85 -16.78
N GLY A 175 1.14 -3.50 -17.42
CA GLY A 175 0.45 -2.95 -18.57
C GLY A 175 -0.33 -1.67 -18.29
N SER A 176 -0.86 -1.54 -17.08
CA SER A 176 -1.58 -0.38 -16.56
C SER A 176 -0.82 0.21 -15.36
N SER A 177 -1.08 -0.23 -14.16
CA SER A 177 -0.62 0.45 -12.94
C SER A 177 0.24 -0.45 -12.05
N GLY A 178 1.11 0.17 -11.25
CA GLY A 178 1.87 -0.56 -10.24
C GLY A 178 1.00 -0.94 -9.04
N ILE A 179 0.41 0.03 -8.35
CA ILE A 179 -0.45 -0.18 -7.18
C ILE A 179 -1.75 0.61 -7.37
N VAL A 180 -2.89 -0.05 -7.21
CA VAL A 180 -4.23 0.50 -7.38
C VAL A 180 -5.05 0.33 -6.12
N LEU A 181 -5.69 1.39 -5.66
CA LEU A 181 -6.70 1.39 -4.61
C LEU A 181 -8.00 1.90 -5.23
N GLN A 182 -8.99 1.03 -5.46
CA GLN A 182 -10.21 1.39 -6.20
C GLN A 182 -11.46 1.16 -5.38
N PHE A 183 -12.34 2.15 -5.34
CA PHE A 183 -13.62 2.18 -4.61
C PHE A 183 -13.50 1.94 -3.10
N LEU A 184 -13.87 2.94 -2.32
CA LEU A 184 -14.06 2.86 -0.87
C LEU A 184 -12.92 2.12 -0.13
N ASN A 185 -11.68 2.50 -0.42
CA ASN A 185 -10.53 2.00 0.32
C ASN A 185 -10.09 3.08 1.30
N ASP A 186 -10.18 2.80 2.59
CA ASP A 186 -9.87 3.76 3.63
C ASP A 186 -8.75 3.29 4.55
N PHE A 187 -7.97 4.25 5.05
CA PHE A 187 -6.91 4.01 6.04
C PHE A 187 -5.81 3.05 5.58
N ASN A 188 -5.59 2.90 4.28
CA ASN A 188 -4.50 2.08 3.78
C ASN A 188 -3.16 2.82 3.85
N THR A 189 -2.08 2.06 3.96
CA THR A 189 -0.72 2.59 3.95
C THR A 189 0.08 1.97 2.82
N VAL A 190 0.57 2.82 1.91
CA VAL A 190 1.47 2.44 0.82
C VAL A 190 2.82 3.09 1.07
N ASP A 191 3.78 2.32 1.59
CA ASP A 191 5.02 2.85 2.16
C ASP A 191 6.28 2.14 1.67
N HIS A 192 7.35 2.90 1.34
CA HIS A 192 8.63 2.38 0.87
C HIS A 192 8.56 1.46 -0.36
N ASN A 193 7.59 1.68 -1.24
CA ASN A 193 7.47 0.89 -2.46
C ASN A 193 8.22 1.53 -3.63
N VAL A 194 8.52 0.70 -4.62
CA VAL A 194 9.06 1.14 -5.92
C VAL A 194 8.06 0.77 -7.00
N ALA A 195 7.57 1.76 -7.76
CA ALA A 195 6.71 1.52 -8.91
C ALA A 195 7.28 2.26 -10.14
N HIS A 196 7.75 1.50 -11.12
CA HIS A 196 8.36 2.11 -12.29
C HIS A 196 8.06 1.34 -13.60
N ASP A 197 8.16 2.09 -14.70
CA ASP A 197 7.96 1.55 -16.03
C ASP A 197 6.57 0.90 -16.22
N ASN A 198 5.53 1.40 -15.49
CA ASN A 198 4.14 0.97 -15.68
C ASN A 198 3.49 1.78 -16.82
N GLY A 199 2.53 1.17 -17.52
CA GLY A 199 1.89 1.77 -18.69
C GLY A 199 1.11 3.05 -18.39
N ALA A 200 0.52 3.15 -17.20
CA ALA A 200 -0.23 4.34 -16.76
C ALA A 200 0.33 4.92 -15.46
N TRP A 201 0.00 4.38 -14.31
CA TRP A 201 0.31 4.99 -13.01
C TRP A 201 1.32 4.17 -12.21
N GLY A 202 2.17 4.87 -11.45
CA GLY A 202 2.95 4.22 -10.41
C GLY A 202 2.06 3.75 -9.28
N ILE A 203 1.30 4.68 -8.69
CA ILE A 203 0.25 4.45 -7.70
C ILE A 203 -0.96 5.27 -8.12
N THR A 204 -2.15 4.69 -8.05
CA THR A 204 -3.42 5.41 -8.23
C THR A 204 -4.44 4.98 -7.19
N SER A 205 -5.36 5.89 -6.87
CA SER A 205 -6.51 5.56 -6.02
C SER A 205 -7.76 6.29 -6.52
N ASP A 206 -8.94 5.69 -6.33
CA ASP A 206 -10.23 6.29 -6.67
C ASP A 206 -11.22 6.10 -5.53
N GLY A 207 -11.75 7.21 -5.00
CA GLY A 207 -12.71 7.21 -3.90
C GLY A 207 -12.13 6.87 -2.52
N SER A 208 -10.80 6.94 -2.36
CA SER A 208 -10.11 6.60 -1.11
C SER A 208 -10.04 7.76 -0.13
N THR A 209 -10.19 7.49 1.16
CA THR A 209 -10.01 8.51 2.20
C THR A 209 -9.04 8.08 3.29
N HIS A 210 -8.36 9.06 3.91
CA HIS A 210 -7.40 8.83 5.01
C HIS A 210 -6.22 7.92 4.69
N ASP A 211 -5.96 7.65 3.41
CA ASP A 211 -4.84 6.83 2.99
C ASP A 211 -3.51 7.57 3.13
N THR A 212 -2.46 6.80 3.34
CA THR A 212 -1.10 7.30 3.47
C THR A 212 -0.20 6.74 2.38
N TYR A 213 0.38 7.63 1.58
CA TYR A 213 1.36 7.32 0.54
C TYR A 213 2.69 7.96 0.91
N MET A 214 3.63 7.17 1.43
CA MET A 214 4.88 7.75 1.92
C MET A 214 6.13 6.97 1.48
N HIS A 215 7.26 7.69 1.38
CA HIS A 215 8.58 7.14 1.04
C HIS A 215 8.64 6.31 -0.25
N ASN A 216 7.64 6.40 -1.13
CA ASN A 216 7.62 5.63 -2.36
C ASN A 216 8.55 6.26 -3.42
N LYS A 217 9.10 5.42 -4.29
CA LYS A 217 9.91 5.82 -5.44
C LYS A 217 9.16 5.49 -6.71
N LEU A 218 8.67 6.52 -7.41
CA LEU A 218 7.76 6.41 -8.54
C LEU A 218 8.41 7.02 -9.78
N SER A 219 8.62 6.22 -10.82
CA SER A 219 9.35 6.75 -11.99
C SER A 219 9.01 6.08 -13.30
N LYS A 220 9.05 6.87 -14.39
CA LYS A 220 8.85 6.40 -15.77
C LYS A 220 7.49 5.72 -15.98
N ASN A 221 6.46 6.14 -15.26
CA ASN A 221 5.10 5.70 -15.50
C ASN A 221 4.46 6.59 -16.57
N GLY A 222 3.58 6.01 -17.39
CA GLY A 222 3.09 6.66 -18.60
C GLY A 222 2.21 7.89 -18.37
N VAL A 223 1.43 7.92 -17.28
CA VAL A 223 0.51 9.03 -16.94
C VAL A 223 1.04 9.80 -15.74
N ALA A 224 1.07 9.22 -14.55
CA ALA A 224 1.56 9.92 -13.37
C ALA A 224 2.36 8.99 -12.45
N GLY A 225 3.20 9.61 -11.61
CA GLY A 225 3.85 8.87 -10.54
C GLY A 225 2.84 8.44 -9.49
N LEU A 226 2.04 9.38 -8.99
CA LEU A 226 0.94 9.14 -8.04
C LEU A 226 -0.24 10.00 -8.46
N GLU A 227 -1.42 9.40 -8.57
CA GLU A 227 -2.64 10.10 -8.97
C GLU A 227 -3.86 9.58 -8.20
N PRO A 228 -4.26 10.27 -7.11
CA PRO A 228 -5.53 10.02 -6.45
C PRO A 228 -6.67 10.77 -7.15
N PHE A 229 -7.81 10.07 -7.29
CA PHE A 229 -9.08 10.59 -7.78
C PHE A 229 -10.14 10.54 -6.69
N ASN A 230 -11.04 11.52 -6.64
CA ASN A 230 -12.21 11.53 -5.77
C ASN A 230 -11.89 11.20 -4.29
N GLY A 231 -10.69 11.58 -3.85
CA GLY A 231 -10.19 11.24 -2.52
C GLY A 231 -10.32 12.38 -1.52
N ALA A 232 -10.11 12.08 -0.23
CA ALA A 232 -10.04 13.11 0.79
C ALA A 232 -9.11 12.74 1.96
N SER A 233 -8.56 13.77 2.60
CA SER A 233 -7.74 13.61 3.81
C SER A 233 -6.53 12.70 3.64
N LEU A 234 -5.93 12.69 2.46
CA LEU A 234 -4.78 11.86 2.13
C LEU A 234 -3.49 12.46 2.71
N ASN A 235 -2.57 11.58 3.12
CA ASN A 235 -1.21 11.96 3.50
C ASN A 235 -0.21 11.51 2.45
N ILE A 236 0.24 12.42 1.61
CA ILE A 236 1.20 12.16 0.53
C ILE A 236 2.54 12.77 0.92
N SER A 237 3.46 11.97 1.45
CA SER A 237 4.66 12.54 2.03
C SER A 237 5.96 11.80 1.70
N LYS A 238 7.04 12.57 1.57
CA LYS A 238 8.42 12.07 1.40
C LYS A 238 8.62 11.15 0.19
N ASN A 239 7.75 11.19 -0.80
CA ASN A 239 7.89 10.40 -2.01
C ASN A 239 8.97 11.01 -2.93
N GLN A 240 9.61 10.15 -3.71
CA GLN A 240 10.53 10.51 -4.77
C GLN A 240 9.87 10.19 -6.12
N VAL A 241 9.52 11.23 -6.88
CA VAL A 241 8.70 11.09 -8.09
C VAL A 241 9.42 11.73 -9.27
N PHE A 242 9.78 10.94 -10.27
CA PHE A 242 10.60 11.49 -11.36
C PHE A 242 10.45 10.74 -12.69
N LYS A 243 10.59 11.49 -13.78
CA LYS A 243 10.51 10.96 -15.16
C LYS A 243 9.16 10.32 -15.47
N ASN A 244 8.07 10.73 -14.81
CA ASN A 244 6.70 10.40 -15.19
C ASN A 244 6.16 11.49 -16.14
N HIS A 245 4.96 11.33 -16.67
CA HIS A 245 4.32 12.41 -17.41
C HIS A 245 3.97 13.55 -16.44
N VAL A 246 3.13 13.32 -15.43
CA VAL A 246 2.96 14.19 -14.26
C VAL A 246 3.62 13.53 -13.05
N GLY A 247 4.14 14.34 -12.12
CA GLY A 247 4.74 13.78 -10.91
C GLY A 247 3.66 13.28 -9.94
N ILE A 248 2.98 14.18 -9.26
CA ILE A 248 1.79 13.91 -8.42
C ILE A 248 0.65 14.73 -9.00
N ASP A 249 -0.46 14.09 -9.30
CA ASP A 249 -1.67 14.72 -9.84
C ASP A 249 -2.85 14.46 -8.92
N LEU A 250 -3.46 15.51 -8.38
CA LEU A 250 -4.67 15.41 -7.56
C LEU A 250 -5.87 15.84 -8.39
N PHE A 251 -6.86 14.97 -8.50
CA PHE A 251 -8.09 15.29 -9.21
C PHE A 251 -9.31 15.03 -8.32
N ASN A 252 -10.12 16.06 -8.09
CA ASN A 252 -11.27 16.01 -7.18
C ASN A 252 -10.90 15.43 -5.80
N THR A 253 -9.81 15.95 -5.21
CA THR A 253 -9.24 15.46 -3.97
C THR A 253 -9.20 16.59 -2.94
N ASP A 254 -9.80 16.37 -1.77
CA ASP A 254 -9.97 17.44 -0.78
C ASP A 254 -9.19 17.22 0.50
N ASN A 255 -8.79 18.34 1.14
CA ASN A 255 -8.23 18.36 2.49
C ASN A 255 -7.02 17.45 2.70
N SER A 256 -6.21 17.26 1.67
CA SER A 256 -5.06 16.38 1.67
C SER A 256 -3.77 17.13 2.00
N ILE A 257 -2.76 16.40 2.49
CA ILE A 257 -1.47 16.97 2.86
C ILE A 257 -0.39 16.41 1.94
N LEU A 258 0.22 17.28 1.13
CA LEU A 258 1.40 16.96 0.32
C LEU A 258 2.64 17.55 0.97
N LYS A 259 3.49 16.70 1.57
CA LYS A 259 4.59 17.20 2.39
C LYS A 259 5.93 16.53 2.08
N ASN A 260 6.97 17.36 1.93
CA ASN A 260 8.37 16.90 1.76
C ASN A 260 8.57 15.96 0.55
N ASN A 261 7.70 16.00 -0.46
CA ASN A 261 7.89 15.21 -1.67
C ASN A 261 9.01 15.82 -2.53
N LYS A 262 9.75 14.96 -3.22
CA LYS A 262 10.81 15.34 -4.15
C LYS A 262 10.42 14.94 -5.56
N LEU A 263 10.12 15.94 -6.38
CA LEU A 263 9.63 15.74 -7.75
C LEU A 263 10.62 16.33 -8.73
N ARG A 264 10.96 15.58 -9.77
CA ARG A 264 11.93 16.09 -10.75
C ARG A 264 11.83 15.43 -12.11
N SER A 265 12.11 16.20 -13.13
CA SER A 265 12.24 15.70 -14.50
C SER A 265 10.99 14.95 -14.98
N ASN A 266 9.81 15.30 -14.50
CA ASN A 266 8.54 14.87 -15.08
C ASN A 266 8.30 15.69 -16.36
N THR A 267 7.61 15.12 -17.35
CA THR A 267 7.47 15.76 -18.67
C THR A 267 6.50 16.94 -18.68
N LEU A 268 5.58 16.98 -17.73
CA LEU A 268 4.73 18.14 -17.42
C LEU A 268 5.06 18.68 -16.03
N ASP A 269 4.07 18.77 -15.15
CA ASP A 269 4.19 19.38 -13.85
C ASP A 269 4.81 18.43 -12.82
N GLY A 270 5.47 19.01 -11.82
CA GLY A 270 5.92 18.23 -10.69
C GLY A 270 4.76 17.83 -9.80
N ILE A 271 4.00 18.81 -9.30
CA ILE A 271 2.71 18.62 -8.62
C ILE A 271 1.66 19.41 -9.41
N HIS A 272 0.55 18.77 -9.71
CA HIS A 272 -0.65 19.38 -10.23
C HIS A 272 -1.81 19.13 -9.27
N THR A 273 -2.60 20.16 -8.96
CA THR A 273 -3.88 20.02 -8.27
C THR A 273 -4.96 20.48 -9.23
N GLY A 274 -5.59 19.50 -9.89
CA GLY A 274 -6.55 19.73 -10.95
C GLY A 274 -7.96 20.04 -10.43
N ALA A 275 -8.92 20.01 -11.35
CA ALA A 275 -10.30 20.40 -11.07
C ALA A 275 -10.91 19.66 -9.88
N GLY A 276 -11.62 20.37 -9.02
CA GLY A 276 -12.30 19.83 -7.85
C GLY A 276 -11.44 19.67 -6.60
N SER A 277 -10.11 19.81 -6.69
CA SER A 277 -9.22 19.63 -5.53
C SER A 277 -9.12 20.91 -4.70
N SER A 278 -9.52 20.85 -3.43
CA SER A 278 -9.55 22.02 -2.55
C SER A 278 -9.19 21.71 -1.09
N GLY A 279 -8.77 22.74 -0.35
CA GLY A 279 -8.39 22.56 1.06
C GLY A 279 -7.07 21.84 1.27
N ASP A 280 -6.32 21.58 0.21
CA ASP A 280 -5.05 20.84 0.29
C ASP A 280 -3.92 21.72 0.84
N LEU A 281 -3.02 21.09 1.58
CA LEU A 281 -1.84 21.72 2.14
C LEU A 281 -0.57 21.20 1.44
N LEU A 282 0.00 22.02 0.57
CA LEU A 282 1.27 21.77 -0.09
C LEU A 282 2.40 22.38 0.72
N ILE A 283 3.18 21.56 1.43
CA ILE A 283 4.19 22.06 2.35
C ILE A 283 5.57 21.43 2.15
N LYS A 284 6.60 22.26 2.02
CA LYS A 284 8.01 21.83 1.90
C LYS A 284 8.27 20.82 0.78
N ASN A 285 7.50 20.86 -0.30
CA ASN A 285 7.79 20.04 -1.47
C ASN A 285 8.94 20.66 -2.29
N HIS A 286 9.75 19.80 -2.89
CA HIS A 286 10.82 20.19 -3.80
C HIS A 286 10.46 19.72 -5.21
N SER A 287 10.12 20.64 -6.09
CA SER A 287 9.65 20.34 -7.44
C SER A 287 10.53 21.01 -8.49
N ASN A 288 11.48 20.26 -9.04
CA ASN A 288 12.56 20.84 -9.83
C ASN A 288 12.74 20.19 -11.20
N LYS A 289 13.12 20.99 -12.20
CA LYS A 289 13.47 20.51 -13.55
C LYS A 289 12.31 19.74 -14.22
N ASN A 290 11.06 20.13 -13.98
CA ASN A 290 9.91 19.54 -14.67
C ASN A 290 9.67 20.26 -16.00
N GLY A 291 9.00 19.61 -16.91
CA GLY A 291 8.80 20.07 -18.29
C GLY A 291 7.79 21.20 -18.45
N HIS A 292 7.04 21.51 -17.42
CA HIS A 292 6.14 22.66 -17.37
C HIS A 292 6.34 23.38 -16.03
N ASP A 293 5.39 23.35 -15.09
CA ASP A 293 5.51 24.01 -13.80
C ASP A 293 6.10 23.09 -12.72
N GLY A 294 6.72 23.70 -11.73
CA GLY A 294 7.10 22.94 -10.55
C GLY A 294 5.88 22.49 -9.76
N ILE A 295 5.03 23.43 -9.41
CA ILE A 295 3.74 23.23 -8.74
C ILE A 295 2.68 24.03 -9.47
N HIS A 296 1.62 23.39 -9.91
CA HIS A 296 0.48 23.99 -10.63
C HIS A 296 -0.81 23.74 -9.85
N VAL A 297 -1.51 24.81 -9.45
CA VAL A 297 -2.72 24.74 -8.62
C VAL A 297 -3.87 25.43 -9.35
N ASP A 298 -4.86 24.66 -9.80
CA ASP A 298 -6.00 25.12 -10.58
C ASP A 298 -7.22 25.55 -9.76
N ASN A 299 -7.27 25.21 -8.47
CA ASN A 299 -8.42 25.50 -7.62
C ASN A 299 -8.07 26.38 -6.43
N ALA A 300 -9.01 27.26 -6.09
CA ALA A 300 -8.93 28.08 -4.89
C ALA A 300 -8.99 27.24 -3.60
N GLY A 301 -8.61 27.84 -2.48
CA GLY A 301 -8.69 27.20 -1.17
C GLY A 301 -7.48 26.35 -0.77
N ASN A 302 -6.59 26.05 -1.70
CA ASN A 302 -5.35 25.31 -1.42
C ASN A 302 -4.30 26.22 -0.78
N THR A 303 -3.51 25.67 0.15
CA THR A 303 -2.47 26.41 0.88
C THR A 303 -1.07 25.96 0.46
N LEU A 304 -0.23 26.88 0.04
CA LEU A 304 1.15 26.61 -0.36
C LEU A 304 2.13 27.27 0.62
N THR A 305 2.97 26.46 1.28
CA THR A 305 3.91 26.99 2.25
C THR A 305 5.28 26.32 2.16
N LYS A 306 6.35 27.10 2.15
CA LYS A 306 7.75 26.64 2.18
C LYS A 306 8.11 25.66 1.06
N ASN A 307 7.43 25.69 -0.06
CA ASN A 307 7.77 24.87 -1.22
C ASN A 307 8.98 25.46 -1.97
N HIS A 308 9.71 24.61 -2.66
CA HIS A 308 10.88 24.99 -3.44
C HIS A 308 10.76 24.44 -4.86
N ALA A 309 10.78 25.33 -5.86
CA ALA A 309 10.50 24.96 -7.24
C ALA A 309 11.50 25.64 -8.21
N ASP A 310 12.52 24.90 -8.61
CA ASP A 310 13.62 25.46 -9.41
C ASP A 310 13.78 24.80 -10.78
N LYS A 311 14.24 25.59 -11.74
CA LYS A 311 14.65 25.11 -13.06
C LYS A 311 13.57 24.37 -13.82
N ASN A 312 12.29 24.66 -13.58
CA ASN A 312 11.17 24.16 -14.37
C ASN A 312 11.07 24.94 -15.69
N VAL A 313 10.48 24.34 -16.70
CA VAL A 313 10.46 24.97 -18.05
C VAL A 313 9.59 26.22 -18.10
N ASN A 314 8.51 26.28 -17.31
CA ASN A 314 7.65 27.47 -17.22
C ASN A 314 7.79 28.12 -15.83
N LEU A 315 6.80 28.03 -14.96
CA LEU A 315 6.86 28.64 -13.62
C LEU A 315 7.44 27.68 -12.57
N GLY A 316 7.98 28.24 -11.51
CA GLY A 316 8.23 27.46 -10.31
C GLY A 316 6.94 27.07 -9.64
N ILE A 317 6.05 28.06 -9.37
CA ILE A 317 4.74 27.86 -8.78
C ILE A 317 3.68 28.70 -9.53
N PHE A 318 2.64 28.05 -9.99
CA PHE A 318 1.40 28.68 -10.40
C PHE A 318 0.31 28.34 -9.40
N ALA A 319 -0.40 29.34 -8.90
CA ALA A 319 -1.56 29.16 -8.05
C ALA A 319 -2.67 30.13 -8.47
N VAL A 320 -3.86 29.60 -8.73
CA VAL A 320 -5.02 30.40 -9.13
C VAL A 320 -5.44 31.38 -8.02
N ALA A 321 -6.13 32.44 -8.39
CA ALA A 321 -6.71 33.38 -7.43
C ALA A 321 -7.61 32.66 -6.40
N GLY A 322 -7.46 33.00 -5.12
CA GLY A 322 -8.14 32.31 -4.01
C GLY A 322 -7.33 31.17 -3.37
N SER A 323 -6.17 30.84 -3.90
CA SER A 323 -5.18 30.04 -3.20
C SER A 323 -4.57 30.85 -2.04
N VAL A 324 -4.15 30.17 -0.98
CA VAL A 324 -3.57 30.79 0.22
C VAL A 324 -2.05 30.69 0.17
N ASP A 325 -1.37 31.84 0.21
CA ASP A 325 0.08 31.89 0.39
C ASP A 325 0.43 31.75 1.88
N GLY A 326 0.83 30.54 2.28
CA GLY A 326 1.31 30.26 3.64
C GLY A 326 2.74 30.73 3.91
N GLY A 327 3.36 31.37 2.93
CA GLY A 327 4.69 32.01 3.02
C GLY A 327 5.88 31.06 2.91
N GLY A 328 7.03 31.67 2.64
CA GLY A 328 8.31 30.96 2.56
C GLY A 328 8.50 30.10 1.33
N ASN A 329 7.68 30.24 0.31
CA ASN A 329 7.86 29.60 -0.98
C ASN A 329 9.09 30.18 -1.70
N LYS A 330 9.82 29.34 -2.45
CA LYS A 330 11.00 29.73 -3.22
C LYS A 330 10.92 29.19 -4.63
N ALA A 331 11.32 30.03 -5.59
CA ALA A 331 11.39 29.61 -6.97
C ALA A 331 12.48 30.37 -7.70
N HIS A 332 13.41 29.64 -8.35
CA HIS A 332 14.52 30.27 -9.05
C HIS A 332 14.84 29.57 -10.37
N ARG A 333 15.32 30.34 -11.31
CA ARG A 333 15.84 29.83 -12.59
C ARG A 333 14.82 29.01 -13.38
N ASN A 334 13.52 29.30 -13.20
CA ASN A 334 12.48 28.74 -14.05
C ASN A 334 12.43 29.53 -15.38
N GLY A 335 11.89 28.93 -16.41
CA GLY A 335 11.86 29.53 -17.75
C GLY A 335 11.03 30.80 -17.82
N ASN A 336 9.98 30.92 -17.02
CA ASN A 336 9.19 32.12 -16.89
C ASN A 336 9.84 33.12 -15.91
N SER A 337 10.01 34.36 -16.35
CA SER A 337 10.67 35.41 -15.55
C SER A 337 9.91 35.75 -14.25
N LEU A 338 8.60 35.56 -14.21
CA LEU A 338 7.79 35.79 -13.00
C LEU A 338 8.14 34.85 -11.86
N GLN A 339 8.69 33.69 -12.17
CA GLN A 339 9.01 32.60 -11.24
C GLN A 339 7.79 32.03 -10.51
N CYS A 340 6.91 32.86 -9.96
CA CYS A 340 5.68 32.47 -9.28
C CYS A 340 4.51 33.38 -9.69
N VAL A 341 3.32 32.81 -9.69
CA VAL A 341 2.02 33.49 -9.85
C VAL A 341 1.08 33.02 -8.75
N GLY A 342 0.33 33.94 -8.12
CA GLY A 342 -0.65 33.65 -7.06
C GLY A 342 -0.04 33.45 -5.66
N VAL A 343 1.27 33.27 -5.54
CA VAL A 343 2.00 33.22 -4.27
C VAL A 343 3.29 34.05 -4.37
N VAL A 344 3.79 34.48 -3.22
CA VAL A 344 5.08 35.20 -3.13
C VAL A 344 6.23 34.22 -3.00
N CYS A 345 7.16 34.25 -3.94
CA CYS A 345 8.39 33.48 -3.88
C CYS A 345 9.60 34.39 -3.58
N LYS A 346 10.52 33.90 -2.80
CA LYS A 346 11.80 34.55 -2.46
C LYS A 346 12.94 33.81 -3.11
#